data_296e7ab86950e4e7f3da5faa4276ef9a
#
_entry.id   296e7ab86950e4e7f3da5faa4276ef9a
#
_cell.length_a   1.000
_cell.length_b   1.000
_cell.length_c   1.000
_cell.angle_alpha   90.00
_cell.angle_beta   90.00
_cell.angle_gamma   90.00
#
_symmetry.space_group_name_H-M   'P 1'
#
loop_
_entity.id
_entity.type
_entity.pdbx_description
1 polymer ?
#
loop_
_entity_poly.entity_id
_entity_poly.type
_entity_poly.pdbx_seq_one_letter_code
_entity_poly.pdbx_strand_id
1 'polypeptide(L)'
;QGIAAVTGLLDDTTPRHLLDISDPTDLFRAVDSGIDLISASAPFVAAAASVVYTNDGPLRIADQDCADSPHLLDPDITGFSEAFLHRLDRVEPATARTIRTAHNEGFLIELAHRIRASIADDAYPRFRDEFLERYSGNQPAESGRRLQNN
;
A
#
# COMPACT_ATOMS: atom_id res chain seq x y z
N GLN A 1 3.20 -19.46 2.72
CA GLN A 1 3.07 -20.76 3.44
C GLN A 1 3.55 -20.69 4.90
N GLY A 2 4.49 -19.79 5.27
CA GLY A 2 5.04 -19.74 6.64
C GLY A 2 4.09 -19.17 7.69
N ILE A 3 3.40 -18.05 7.42
CA ILE A 3 2.55 -17.36 8.42
C ILE A 3 1.39 -18.25 8.86
N ALA A 4 0.61 -18.78 7.91
CA ALA A 4 -0.54 -19.63 8.22
C ALA A 4 -0.19 -20.90 9.01
N ALA A 5 1.02 -21.45 8.83
CA ALA A 5 1.49 -22.59 9.60
C ALA A 5 1.78 -22.23 11.07
N VAL A 6 2.28 -21.01 11.33
CA VAL A 6 2.53 -20.53 12.69
C VAL A 6 1.24 -20.13 13.39
N THR A 7 0.35 -19.40 12.70
CA THR A 7 -0.93 -18.97 13.30
C THR A 7 -1.82 -20.15 13.68
N GLY A 8 -1.80 -21.24 12.91
CA GLY A 8 -2.54 -22.47 13.22
C GLY A 8 -2.06 -23.22 14.48
N LEU A 9 -0.90 -22.84 15.04
CA LEU A 9 -0.39 -23.40 16.30
C LEU A 9 -0.70 -22.54 17.53
N LEU A 10 -1.23 -21.33 17.31
CA LEU A 10 -1.53 -20.39 18.38
C LEU A 10 -3.00 -20.52 18.82
N ASP A 11 -3.25 -20.23 20.09
CA ASP A 11 -4.60 -20.13 20.63
C ASP A 11 -5.36 -18.98 19.96
N ASP A 12 -6.65 -19.18 19.64
CA ASP A 12 -7.49 -18.17 18.98
C ASP A 12 -7.73 -16.91 19.81
N THR A 13 -7.47 -16.97 21.12
CA THR A 13 -7.60 -15.84 22.04
C THR A 13 -6.32 -14.99 22.12
N THR A 14 -5.21 -15.47 21.54
CA THR A 14 -3.92 -14.78 21.58
C THR A 14 -3.78 -13.84 20.37
N PRO A 15 -3.65 -12.52 20.58
CA PRO A 15 -3.42 -11.58 19.49
C PRO A 15 -2.14 -11.92 18.71
N ARG A 16 -2.25 -11.94 17.39
CA ARG A 16 -1.18 -12.30 16.45
C ARG A 16 -0.68 -11.04 15.74
N HIS A 17 0.57 -10.70 15.95
CA HIS A 17 1.19 -9.51 15.38
C HIS A 17 2.21 -9.88 14.31
N LEU A 18 1.98 -9.41 13.08
CA LEU A 18 2.94 -9.50 11.98
C LEU A 18 3.84 -8.27 11.98
N LEU A 19 5.14 -8.48 12.05
CA LEU A 19 6.13 -7.43 11.91
C LEU A 19 6.50 -7.28 10.44
N ASP A 20 6.18 -6.11 9.94
CA ASP A 20 6.45 -5.62 8.60
C ASP A 20 5.63 -6.28 7.48
N ILE A 21 5.23 -5.43 6.54
CA ILE A 21 4.66 -5.78 5.25
C ILE A 21 5.36 -4.96 4.16
N SER A 22 5.41 -5.50 2.95
CA SER A 22 6.13 -4.89 1.83
C SER A 22 5.22 -4.09 0.90
N ASP A 23 3.92 -4.41 0.87
CA ASP A 23 2.95 -3.86 -0.07
C ASP A 23 1.55 -3.83 0.55
N PRO A 24 0.64 -2.91 0.16
CA PRO A 24 -0.74 -2.89 0.65
C PRO A 24 -1.51 -4.21 0.48
N THR A 25 -1.20 -5.01 -0.55
CA THR A 25 -1.85 -6.32 -0.76
C THR A 25 -1.49 -7.33 0.31
N ASP A 26 -0.38 -7.15 1.01
CA ASP A 26 0.03 -8.01 2.13
C ASP A 26 -0.93 -7.90 3.32
N LEU A 27 -1.71 -6.80 3.45
CA LEU A 27 -2.76 -6.70 4.45
C LEU A 27 -3.79 -7.82 4.31
N PHE A 28 -4.24 -8.09 3.08
CA PHE A 28 -5.19 -9.16 2.82
C PHE A 28 -4.61 -10.55 3.12
N ARG A 29 -3.35 -10.78 2.73
CA ARG A 29 -2.64 -12.03 3.04
C ARG A 29 -2.48 -12.25 4.54
N ALA A 30 -2.22 -11.18 5.29
CA ALA A 30 -2.12 -11.23 6.73
C ALA A 30 -3.47 -11.58 7.37
N VAL A 31 -4.56 -10.91 6.96
CA VAL A 31 -5.92 -11.19 7.42
C VAL A 31 -6.33 -12.63 7.09
N ASP A 32 -6.11 -13.08 5.85
CA ASP A 32 -6.38 -14.47 5.43
C ASP A 32 -5.58 -15.50 6.24
N SER A 33 -4.46 -15.08 6.83
CA SER A 33 -3.62 -15.93 7.70
C SER A 33 -3.95 -15.80 9.18
N GLY A 34 -5.01 -15.06 9.55
CA GLY A 34 -5.44 -14.87 10.95
C GLY A 34 -4.53 -13.93 11.75
N ILE A 35 -3.96 -12.91 11.14
CA ILE A 35 -3.19 -11.86 11.81
C ILE A 35 -4.14 -10.73 12.26
N ASP A 36 -3.97 -10.28 13.50
CA ASP A 36 -4.80 -9.24 14.13
C ASP A 36 -4.16 -7.85 14.09
N LEU A 37 -2.82 -7.79 14.16
CA LEU A 37 -2.05 -6.56 14.23
C LEU A 37 -0.91 -6.59 13.21
N ILE A 38 -0.64 -5.45 12.58
CA ILE A 38 0.41 -5.32 11.57
C ILE A 38 1.21 -4.04 11.85
N SER A 39 2.54 -4.16 11.83
CA SER A 39 3.45 -3.02 11.67
C SER A 39 3.88 -2.92 10.21
N ALA A 40 4.11 -1.71 9.69
CA ALA A 40 4.49 -1.52 8.30
C ALA A 40 5.61 -0.48 8.15
N SER A 41 6.71 -0.87 7.53
CA SER A 41 7.74 0.07 7.03
C SER A 41 7.51 0.45 5.56
N ALA A 42 6.66 -0.29 4.85
CA ALA A 42 6.34 -0.09 3.44
C ALA A 42 5.99 1.36 3.05
N PRO A 43 5.20 2.15 3.81
CA PRO A 43 4.92 3.55 3.50
C PRO A 43 6.18 4.40 3.34
N PHE A 44 7.15 4.22 4.23
CA PHE A 44 8.41 4.97 4.21
C PHE A 44 9.29 4.57 3.04
N VAL A 45 9.35 3.27 2.74
CA VAL A 45 10.13 2.71 1.63
C VAL A 45 9.56 3.19 0.30
N ALA A 46 8.25 3.10 0.11
CA ALA A 46 7.57 3.58 -1.09
C ALA A 46 7.75 5.10 -1.28
N ALA A 47 7.56 5.89 -0.22
CA ALA A 47 7.76 7.33 -0.26
C ALA A 47 9.20 7.73 -0.61
N ALA A 48 10.20 6.98 -0.14
CA ALA A 48 11.60 7.19 -0.49
C ALA A 48 11.89 6.89 -1.97
N ALA A 49 11.12 6.00 -2.59
CA ALA A 49 11.18 5.65 -4.01
C ALA A 49 10.29 6.55 -4.89
N SER A 50 9.76 7.66 -4.36
CA SER A 50 8.80 8.56 -5.02
C SER A 50 7.52 7.85 -5.46
N VAL A 51 7.06 6.86 -4.68
CA VAL A 51 5.84 6.10 -4.92
C VAL A 51 4.78 6.47 -3.88
N VAL A 52 3.54 6.64 -4.34
CA VAL A 52 2.33 6.75 -3.52
C VAL A 52 1.39 5.59 -3.81
N TYR A 53 0.65 5.16 -2.79
CA TYR A 53 -0.38 4.15 -2.94
C TYR A 53 -1.69 4.80 -3.41
N THR A 54 -2.36 4.15 -4.35
CA THR A 54 -3.69 4.52 -4.80
C THR A 54 -4.60 3.29 -4.84
N ASN A 55 -5.90 3.48 -4.98
CA ASN A 55 -6.82 2.35 -5.13
C ASN A 55 -6.62 1.53 -6.41
N ASP A 56 -5.92 2.10 -7.39
CA ASP A 56 -5.66 1.47 -8.68
C ASP A 56 -4.22 0.94 -8.82
N GLY A 57 -3.46 0.96 -7.72
CA GLY A 57 -2.08 0.48 -7.68
C GLY A 57 -1.07 1.55 -7.25
N PRO A 58 0.21 1.18 -7.16
CA PRO A 58 1.27 2.12 -6.81
C PRO A 58 1.53 3.08 -7.97
N LEU A 59 1.54 4.39 -7.67
CA LEU A 59 1.82 5.46 -8.62
C LEU A 59 3.21 6.05 -8.35
N ARG A 60 4.06 6.09 -9.37
CA ARG A 60 5.36 6.74 -9.30
C ARG A 60 5.23 8.23 -9.64
N ILE A 61 5.32 9.07 -8.65
CA ILE A 61 5.18 10.53 -8.79
C ILE A 61 6.26 11.16 -9.70
N ALA A 62 7.41 10.54 -9.80
CA ALA A 62 8.51 11.02 -10.68
C ALA A 62 8.23 10.82 -12.18
N ASP A 63 7.24 10.04 -12.56
CA ASP A 63 6.91 9.77 -13.95
C ASP A 63 6.34 11.03 -14.63
N GLN A 64 6.64 11.17 -15.94
CA GLN A 64 6.28 12.37 -16.71
C GLN A 64 4.76 12.58 -16.81
N ASP A 65 3.98 11.51 -16.75
CA ASP A 65 2.52 11.57 -16.80
C ASP A 65 1.93 12.31 -15.60
N CYS A 66 2.64 12.34 -14.47
CA CYS A 66 2.25 13.11 -13.29
C CYS A 66 2.55 14.62 -13.42
N ALA A 67 3.40 15.05 -14.35
CA ALA A 67 3.91 16.44 -14.41
C ALA A 67 2.80 17.48 -14.57
N ASP A 68 1.79 17.17 -15.36
CA ASP A 68 0.67 18.06 -15.65
C ASP A 68 -0.68 17.47 -15.22
N SER A 69 -0.66 16.37 -14.45
CA SER A 69 -1.87 15.67 -14.00
C SER A 69 -2.63 16.48 -12.96
N PRO A 70 -3.89 16.87 -13.22
CA PRO A 70 -4.72 17.56 -12.24
C PRO A 70 -5.33 16.62 -11.21
N HIS A 71 -5.15 15.29 -11.36
CA HIS A 71 -5.75 14.32 -10.46
C HIS A 71 -5.25 14.55 -9.03
N LEU A 72 -6.19 14.60 -8.11
CA LEU A 72 -5.88 14.65 -6.69
C LEU A 72 -5.55 13.23 -6.22
N LEU A 73 -4.51 13.13 -5.43
CA LEU A 73 -4.36 12.00 -4.52
C LEU A 73 -5.55 12.01 -3.57
N ASP A 74 -5.78 10.90 -2.88
CA ASP A 74 -6.96 10.78 -2.02
C ASP A 74 -7.19 12.06 -1.19
N PRO A 75 -8.29 12.81 -1.45
CA PRO A 75 -8.55 14.11 -0.82
C PRO A 75 -8.73 14.02 0.70
N ASP A 76 -9.19 12.87 1.18
CA ASP A 76 -9.43 12.62 2.60
C ASP A 76 -8.11 12.39 3.36
N ILE A 77 -7.03 12.07 2.62
CA ILE A 77 -5.71 11.84 3.20
C ILE A 77 -4.83 13.09 3.09
N THR A 78 -4.59 13.60 1.87
CA THR A 78 -3.64 14.71 1.66
C THR A 78 -4.16 15.85 0.80
N GLY A 79 -5.09 15.60 -0.13
CA GLY A 79 -5.69 16.62 -1.00
C GLY A 79 -4.74 17.30 -1.98
N PHE A 80 -3.52 16.79 -2.18
CA PHE A 80 -2.56 17.31 -3.15
C PHE A 80 -2.73 16.64 -4.52
N SER A 81 -2.48 17.41 -5.61
CA SER A 81 -2.47 16.84 -6.95
C SER A 81 -1.15 16.11 -7.25
N GLU A 82 -1.23 15.17 -8.18
CA GLU A 82 -0.04 14.48 -8.71
C GLU A 82 0.99 15.48 -9.26
N ALA A 83 0.54 16.47 -10.06
CA ALA A 83 1.40 17.53 -10.60
C ALA A 83 2.07 18.35 -9.50
N PHE A 84 1.36 18.66 -8.42
CA PHE A 84 1.96 19.38 -7.30
C PHE A 84 3.10 18.57 -6.67
N LEU A 85 2.86 17.29 -6.36
CA LEU A 85 3.88 16.43 -5.79
C LEU A 85 5.03 16.14 -6.74
N HIS A 86 4.76 15.96 -8.04
CA HIS A 86 5.79 15.81 -9.06
C HIS A 86 6.73 17.04 -9.11
N ARG A 87 6.15 18.24 -9.03
CA ARG A 87 6.93 19.47 -8.99
C ARG A 87 7.71 19.63 -7.68
N LEU A 88 7.04 19.34 -6.56
CA LEU A 88 7.65 19.43 -5.22
C LEU A 88 8.83 18.48 -5.08
N ASP A 89 8.74 17.27 -5.65
CA ASP A 89 9.82 16.28 -5.63
C ASP A 89 11.12 16.78 -6.26
N ARG A 90 11.02 17.72 -7.19
CA ARG A 90 12.17 18.35 -7.87
C ARG A 90 12.75 19.52 -7.12
N VAL A 91 11.93 20.32 -6.42
CA VAL A 91 12.37 21.56 -5.77
C VAL A 91 12.63 21.37 -4.28
N GLU A 92 11.86 20.53 -3.62
CA GLU A 92 11.97 20.22 -2.19
C GLU A 92 11.72 18.73 -1.89
N PRO A 93 12.64 17.85 -2.27
CA PRO A 93 12.45 16.40 -2.19
C PRO A 93 12.20 15.89 -0.77
N ALA A 94 12.73 16.56 0.27
CA ALA A 94 12.50 16.20 1.65
C ALA A 94 11.04 16.43 2.06
N THR A 95 10.48 17.59 1.71
CA THR A 95 9.07 17.92 1.96
C THR A 95 8.14 16.99 1.17
N ALA A 96 8.45 16.77 -0.12
CA ALA A 96 7.69 15.84 -0.95
C ALA A 96 7.67 14.43 -0.36
N ARG A 97 8.81 13.94 0.12
CA ARG A 97 8.90 12.63 0.80
C ARG A 97 8.03 12.57 2.05
N THR A 98 8.03 13.62 2.87
CA THR A 98 7.19 13.68 4.08
C THR A 98 5.70 13.58 3.73
N ILE A 99 5.25 14.31 2.71
CA ILE A 99 3.87 14.28 2.23
C ILE A 99 3.51 12.88 1.70
N ARG A 100 4.37 12.28 0.89
CA ARG A 100 4.15 10.90 0.39
C ARG A 100 4.10 9.88 1.51
N THR A 101 4.95 10.03 2.52
CA THR A 101 4.92 9.15 3.70
C THR A 101 3.57 9.24 4.40
N ALA A 102 3.13 10.46 4.73
CA ALA A 102 1.83 10.67 5.38
C ALA A 102 0.66 10.15 4.54
N HIS A 103 0.71 10.34 3.21
CA HIS A 103 -0.28 9.78 2.30
C HIS A 103 -0.30 8.25 2.35
N ASN A 104 0.85 7.60 2.23
CA ASN A 104 0.95 6.14 2.23
C ASN A 104 0.53 5.52 3.56
N GLU A 105 0.87 6.17 4.68
CA GLU A 105 0.39 5.76 6.01
C GLU A 105 -1.13 5.87 6.11
N GLY A 106 -1.69 7.02 5.71
CA GLY A 106 -3.14 7.25 5.70
C GLY A 106 -3.86 6.23 4.82
N PHE A 107 -3.32 5.92 3.64
CA PHE A 107 -3.85 4.91 2.74
C PHE A 107 -3.93 3.52 3.39
N LEU A 108 -2.87 3.07 4.08
CA LEU A 108 -2.88 1.78 4.76
C LEU A 108 -3.85 1.74 5.93
N ILE A 109 -3.96 2.83 6.69
CA ILE A 109 -4.91 2.95 7.80
C ILE A 109 -6.35 2.86 7.27
N GLU A 110 -6.67 3.60 6.21
CA GLU A 110 -8.00 3.60 5.60
C GLU A 110 -8.32 2.21 4.99
N LEU A 111 -7.36 1.60 4.32
CA LEU A 111 -7.51 0.24 3.79
C LEU A 111 -7.80 -0.78 4.91
N ALA A 112 -7.09 -0.68 6.04
CA ALA A 112 -7.35 -1.53 7.21
C ALA A 112 -8.75 -1.30 7.78
N HIS A 113 -9.25 -0.06 7.84
CA HIS A 113 -10.62 0.25 8.24
C HIS A 113 -11.65 -0.38 7.30
N ARG A 114 -11.44 -0.29 5.99
CA ARG A 114 -12.32 -0.89 4.98
C ARG A 114 -12.31 -2.42 5.05
N ILE A 115 -11.17 -3.04 5.29
CA ILE A 115 -11.07 -4.48 5.54
C ILE A 115 -11.91 -4.87 6.76
N ARG A 116 -11.76 -4.16 7.89
CA ARG A 116 -12.52 -4.43 9.12
C ARG A 116 -14.02 -4.26 8.91
N ALA A 117 -14.45 -3.20 8.23
CA ALA A 117 -15.85 -2.99 7.89
C ALA A 117 -16.40 -4.14 7.03
N SER A 118 -15.66 -4.54 5.98
CA SER A 118 -16.07 -5.64 5.11
C SER A 118 -16.19 -6.98 5.81
N ILE A 119 -15.35 -7.22 6.85
CA ILE A 119 -15.47 -8.42 7.71
C ILE A 119 -16.76 -8.34 8.55
N ALA A 120 -17.05 -7.19 9.15
CA ALA A 120 -18.25 -6.99 9.94
C ALA A 120 -19.56 -7.15 9.13
N ASP A 121 -19.51 -6.82 7.84
CA ASP A 121 -20.62 -6.88 6.89
C ASP A 121 -20.70 -8.22 6.11
N ASP A 122 -19.89 -9.23 6.47
CA ASP A 122 -19.76 -10.52 5.76
C ASP A 122 -19.42 -10.37 4.26
N ALA A 123 -18.78 -9.27 3.88
CA ALA A 123 -18.44 -8.91 2.49
C ALA A 123 -16.94 -9.02 2.17
N TYR A 124 -16.11 -9.45 3.13
CA TYR A 124 -14.65 -9.45 3.00
C TYR A 124 -14.11 -10.19 1.77
N PRO A 125 -14.55 -11.43 1.45
CA PRO A 125 -13.98 -12.14 0.29
C PRO A 125 -14.17 -11.37 -1.02
N ARG A 126 -15.36 -10.78 -1.21
CA ARG A 126 -15.68 -9.97 -2.38
C ARG A 126 -14.84 -8.68 -2.41
N PHE A 127 -14.76 -7.96 -1.29
CA PHE A 127 -13.97 -6.73 -1.18
C PHE A 127 -12.48 -6.99 -1.49
N ARG A 128 -11.92 -8.07 -0.92
CA ARG A 128 -10.54 -8.51 -1.18
C ARG A 128 -10.30 -8.74 -2.67
N ASP A 129 -11.14 -9.56 -3.29
CA ASP A 129 -10.94 -9.98 -4.69
C ASP A 129 -11.06 -8.76 -5.64
N GLU A 130 -12.07 -7.90 -5.43
CA GLU A 130 -12.24 -6.65 -6.21
C GLU A 130 -11.05 -5.69 -6.03
N PHE A 131 -10.52 -5.57 -4.81
CA PHE A 131 -9.36 -4.72 -4.56
C PHE A 131 -8.11 -5.28 -5.23
N LEU A 132 -7.82 -6.57 -5.02
CA LEU A 132 -6.62 -7.21 -5.57
C LEU A 132 -6.60 -7.20 -7.10
N GLU A 133 -7.74 -7.44 -7.75
CA GLU A 133 -7.87 -7.37 -9.22
C GLU A 133 -7.53 -5.97 -9.72
N ARG A 134 -8.13 -4.94 -9.14
CA ARG A 134 -7.91 -3.55 -9.54
C ARG A 134 -6.47 -3.10 -9.26
N TYR A 135 -5.97 -3.35 -8.06
CA TYR A 135 -4.63 -2.94 -7.62
C TYR A 135 -3.51 -3.60 -8.43
N SER A 136 -3.67 -4.89 -8.79
CA SER A 136 -2.67 -5.62 -9.57
C SER A 136 -2.71 -5.31 -11.06
N GLY A 137 -3.88 -4.92 -11.58
CA GLY A 137 -4.06 -4.61 -13.01
C GLY A 137 -3.24 -3.41 -13.50
N ASN A 138 -2.85 -2.53 -12.60
CA ASN A 138 -2.09 -1.31 -12.87
C ASN A 138 -0.65 -1.32 -12.34
N GLN A 139 -0.14 -2.47 -11.88
CA GLN A 139 1.29 -2.52 -11.52
C GLN A 139 2.12 -2.31 -12.78
N PRO A 140 3.06 -1.34 -12.80
CA PRO A 140 4.01 -1.22 -13.89
C PRO A 140 4.77 -2.54 -13.99
N ALA A 141 4.81 -3.12 -15.19
CA ALA A 141 5.51 -4.37 -15.45
C ALA A 141 6.91 -4.28 -14.81
N GLU A 142 7.21 -5.19 -13.89
CA GLU A 142 8.55 -5.29 -13.32
C GLU A 142 9.53 -5.42 -14.47
N SER A 143 10.31 -4.36 -14.72
CA SER A 143 11.39 -4.38 -15.66
C SER A 143 12.39 -5.42 -15.17
N GLY A 144 12.30 -6.61 -15.74
CA GLY A 144 13.03 -7.81 -15.35
C GLY A 144 14.54 -7.56 -15.27
N ARG A 145 15.02 -7.22 -14.08
CA ARG A 145 16.43 -7.44 -13.74
C ARG A 145 16.60 -8.89 -13.37
N ARG A 146 16.69 -9.73 -14.39
CA ARG A 146 17.43 -10.99 -14.23
C ARG A 146 18.86 -10.59 -13.84
N LEU A 147 19.19 -10.80 -12.57
CA LEU A 147 20.59 -10.89 -12.16
C LEU A 147 21.16 -12.07 -12.92
N GLN A 148 21.88 -11.79 -14.00
CA GLN A 148 22.78 -12.76 -14.59
C GLN A 148 23.94 -12.90 -13.61
N ASN A 149 23.90 -13.97 -12.82
CA ASN A 149 25.08 -14.46 -12.13
C ASN A 149 26.09 -14.90 -13.20
N ASN A 150 27.21 -14.23 -13.23
CA ASN A 150 28.44 -14.73 -13.82
C ASN A 150 29.48 -14.86 -12.72
#